data_80dfda2c02e2f7e9b3039214dcb472c0
#
_entry.id   80dfda2c02e2f7e9b3039214dcb472c0
#
_cell.length_a   1.000
_cell.length_b   1.000
_cell.length_c   1.000
_cell.angle_alpha   90.00
_cell.angle_beta   90.00
_cell.angle_gamma   90.00
#
_symmetry.space_group_name_H-M   'P 1'
#
loop_
_entity.id
_entity.type
_entity.pdbx_description
1 polymer ?
#
loop_
_entity_poly.entity_id
_entity_poly.type
_entity_poly.pdbx_seq_one_letter_code
_entity_poly.pdbx_strand_id
1 'polypeptide(L)'
;MKRRDFLAAAATAPAAAIPALAQPAHPPCLPGYAAIKSRPANKIEILYKTKHGQPNGLALTDNPDHMWVVDQGADHWITLFNLKDGSTIKEFQADVVGPSGLVQDGDTMWITSTHNSLIVHCDLNGKTIAKYVTPGAGRIFEREDDPKPRSSPLKPAWPDKPRGIGPAMSGNVGNNTGKGLPPGQLPLNAEEGSGGTGAHAILVDGDYLIYACPPARQIFWINKKSWKVKTTWPVPGNRTHGMGWGKDRKTIWSSDSNLNAFFHHDVATGNIFEKIQLPDDSPVIHGAKPVGDTMYFCDDMGWLCRFKI
;
A
#
# COMPACT_ATOMS: atom_id res chain seq x y z
N MET A 1 -43.62 -50.49 -37.69
CA MET A 1 -42.27 -49.94 -37.63
C MET A 1 -42.13 -49.21 -36.27
N LYS A 2 -41.41 -49.81 -35.30
CA LYS A 2 -41.20 -49.22 -33.96
C LYS A 2 -39.93 -48.39 -33.99
N ARG A 3 -40.02 -47.09 -33.64
CA ARG A 3 -38.85 -46.24 -33.42
C ARG A 3 -38.22 -46.59 -32.06
N ARG A 4 -36.95 -46.92 -32.06
CA ARG A 4 -36.12 -47.12 -30.89
C ARG A 4 -35.58 -45.78 -30.43
N ASP A 5 -35.92 -45.35 -29.22
CA ASP A 5 -35.35 -44.22 -28.53
C ASP A 5 -33.97 -44.58 -28.01
N PHE A 6 -32.93 -43.87 -28.52
CA PHE A 6 -31.60 -43.89 -27.94
C PHE A 6 -31.50 -42.79 -26.88
N LEU A 7 -31.64 -43.16 -25.64
CA LEU A 7 -31.24 -42.32 -24.50
C LEU A 7 -29.71 -42.33 -24.41
N ALA A 8 -29.06 -41.22 -24.81
CA ALA A 8 -27.64 -41.00 -24.54
C ALA A 8 -27.51 -40.56 -23.08
N ALA A 9 -26.98 -41.40 -22.23
CA ALA A 9 -26.57 -41.06 -20.88
C ALA A 9 -25.32 -40.15 -20.95
N ALA A 10 -25.50 -38.86 -20.70
CA ALA A 10 -24.38 -37.95 -20.46
C ALA A 10 -23.74 -38.29 -19.13
N ALA A 11 -22.59 -38.93 -19.14
CA ALA A 11 -21.76 -39.10 -17.96
C ALA A 11 -21.19 -37.74 -17.54
N THR A 12 -21.74 -37.18 -16.49
CA THR A 12 -21.15 -36.01 -15.79
C THR A 12 -19.89 -36.49 -15.06
N ALA A 13 -18.74 -36.21 -15.63
CA ALA A 13 -17.49 -36.36 -14.90
C ALA A 13 -17.52 -35.46 -13.65
N PRO A 14 -17.14 -35.97 -12.48
CA PRO A 14 -17.06 -35.13 -11.29
C PRO A 14 -16.00 -34.05 -11.54
N ALA A 15 -16.36 -32.80 -11.40
CA ALA A 15 -15.42 -31.70 -11.40
C ALA A 15 -14.38 -31.96 -10.29
N ALA A 16 -13.13 -32.23 -10.69
CA ALA A 16 -12.04 -32.35 -9.74
C ALA A 16 -11.96 -31.03 -8.96
N ALA A 17 -12.26 -31.09 -7.68
CA ALA A 17 -12.07 -29.98 -6.77
C ALA A 17 -10.58 -29.61 -6.82
N ILE A 18 -10.26 -28.45 -7.38
CA ILE A 18 -8.91 -27.89 -7.28
C ILE A 18 -8.68 -27.72 -5.77
N PRO A 19 -7.66 -28.36 -5.17
CA PRO A 19 -7.38 -28.15 -3.77
C PRO A 19 -7.18 -26.65 -3.57
N ALA A 20 -7.99 -26.03 -2.70
CA ALA A 20 -7.76 -24.67 -2.26
C ALA A 20 -6.31 -24.63 -1.79
N LEU A 21 -5.45 -23.86 -2.47
CA LEU A 21 -4.11 -23.60 -1.99
C LEU A 21 -4.29 -23.08 -0.58
N ALA A 22 -3.89 -23.89 0.41
CA ALA A 22 -3.91 -23.46 1.80
C ALA A 22 -3.17 -22.12 1.84
N GLN A 23 -3.88 -21.06 2.23
CA GLN A 23 -3.19 -19.79 2.45
C GLN A 23 -2.05 -20.10 3.43
N PRO A 24 -0.81 -19.65 3.13
CA PRO A 24 0.30 -19.88 4.02
C PRO A 24 -0.13 -19.39 5.41
N ALA A 25 0.06 -20.23 6.41
CA ALA A 25 -0.22 -19.84 7.79
C ALA A 25 0.38 -18.47 8.02
N HIS A 26 -0.42 -17.52 8.54
CA HIS A 26 0.04 -16.15 8.72
C HIS A 26 1.40 -16.18 9.42
N PRO A 27 2.44 -15.55 8.86
CA PRO A 27 3.73 -15.53 9.52
C PRO A 27 3.52 -15.00 10.94
N PRO A 28 4.12 -15.60 11.96
CA PRO A 28 4.06 -15.08 13.31
C PRO A 28 4.53 -13.62 13.28
N CYS A 29 4.03 -12.78 14.19
CA CYS A 29 4.69 -11.51 14.51
C CYS A 29 6.18 -11.82 14.61
N LEU A 30 7.03 -11.03 13.93
CA LEU A 30 8.46 -11.37 13.74
C LEU A 30 9.03 -11.94 15.02
N PRO A 31 9.50 -13.20 15.03
CA PRO A 31 10.23 -13.71 16.16
C PRO A 31 11.38 -12.76 16.46
N GLY A 32 11.44 -12.23 17.68
CA GLY A 32 12.44 -11.24 18.04
C GLY A 32 12.07 -9.77 17.83
N TYR A 33 10.83 -9.44 17.48
CA TYR A 33 10.37 -8.05 17.41
C TYR A 33 10.71 -7.24 18.66
N ALA A 34 10.56 -7.83 19.86
CA ALA A 34 10.91 -7.20 21.12
C ALA A 34 12.42 -6.93 21.30
N ALA A 35 13.27 -7.66 20.56
CA ALA A 35 14.72 -7.52 20.60
C ALA A 35 15.27 -6.50 19.59
N ILE A 36 14.42 -5.93 18.71
CA ILE A 36 14.86 -4.91 17.76
C ILE A 36 15.30 -3.66 18.52
N LYS A 37 16.53 -3.19 18.22
CA LYS A 37 17.05 -1.95 18.78
C LYS A 37 16.07 -0.82 18.55
N SER A 38 15.56 -0.24 19.63
CA SER A 38 14.56 0.83 19.59
C SER A 38 15.13 2.12 20.14
N ARG A 39 14.80 3.23 19.47
CA ARG A 39 14.99 4.58 19.99
C ARG A 39 13.73 5.41 19.81
N PRO A 40 13.49 6.42 20.64
CA PRO A 40 12.39 7.35 20.42
C PRO A 40 12.68 8.21 19.20
N ALA A 41 11.61 8.72 18.57
CA ALA A 41 11.74 9.78 17.59
C ALA A 41 12.25 11.06 18.28
N ASN A 42 13.07 11.81 17.58
CA ASN A 42 13.41 13.17 17.98
C ASN A 42 12.14 14.05 17.92
N LYS A 43 12.28 15.33 18.24
CA LYS A 43 11.18 16.31 18.19
C LYS A 43 10.40 16.19 16.88
N ILE A 44 9.10 15.87 16.97
CA ILE A 44 8.20 15.85 15.82
C ILE A 44 7.71 17.27 15.56
N GLU A 45 7.80 17.70 14.31
CA GLU A 45 7.29 18.98 13.84
C GLU A 45 6.05 18.74 12.98
N ILE A 46 4.95 19.38 13.33
CA ILE A 46 3.74 19.46 12.51
C ILE A 46 3.92 20.67 11.59
N LEU A 47 3.92 20.46 10.27
CA LEU A 47 4.26 21.47 9.29
C LEU A 47 3.00 22.24 8.83
N TYR A 48 2.19 21.57 8.05
CA TYR A 48 0.99 22.14 7.45
C TYR A 48 -0.02 21.03 7.13
N LYS A 49 -1.24 21.43 6.85
CA LYS A 49 -2.28 20.52 6.37
C LYS A 49 -2.10 20.24 4.88
N THR A 50 -2.34 19.01 4.46
CA THR A 50 -2.46 18.67 3.05
C THR A 50 -3.79 19.21 2.48
N LYS A 51 -3.92 19.35 1.18
CA LYS A 51 -5.07 20.06 0.58
C LYS A 51 -6.42 19.33 0.77
N HIS A 52 -6.43 18.00 0.73
CA HIS A 52 -7.67 17.20 0.66
C HIS A 52 -8.04 16.45 1.94
N GLY A 53 -7.27 16.53 3.00
CA GLY A 53 -7.69 16.18 4.36
C GLY A 53 -7.58 14.72 4.78
N GLN A 54 -7.24 13.80 3.89
CA GLN A 54 -7.02 12.38 4.24
C GLN A 54 -5.79 11.83 3.50
N PRO A 55 -4.60 12.42 3.71
CA PRO A 55 -3.38 11.95 3.07
C PRO A 55 -3.04 10.55 3.55
N ASN A 56 -2.68 9.68 2.62
CA ASN A 56 -2.37 8.30 2.94
C ASN A 56 -0.99 7.86 2.44
N GLY A 57 -0.56 8.27 1.27
CA GLY A 57 0.75 7.94 0.73
C GLY A 57 1.54 9.16 0.30
N LEU A 58 2.85 9.06 0.42
CA LEU A 58 3.80 10.08 -0.02
C LEU A 58 4.75 9.49 -1.06
N ALA A 59 5.16 10.28 -2.07
CA ALA A 59 6.20 9.90 -3.02
C ALA A 59 7.14 11.06 -3.33
N LEU A 60 8.42 10.74 -3.48
CA LEU A 60 9.42 11.69 -3.93
C LEU A 60 9.30 11.92 -5.44
N THR A 61 9.80 13.05 -5.88
CA THR A 61 10.05 13.37 -7.28
C THR A 61 11.54 13.54 -7.52
N ASP A 62 11.95 13.80 -8.75
CA ASP A 62 13.35 14.15 -9.06
C ASP A 62 13.74 15.52 -8.47
N ASN A 63 12.76 16.37 -8.16
CA ASN A 63 13.01 17.63 -7.47
C ASN A 63 12.86 17.41 -5.95
N PRO A 64 13.92 17.59 -5.15
CA PRO A 64 13.91 17.34 -3.71
C PRO A 64 12.99 18.30 -2.93
N ASP A 65 12.58 19.43 -3.53
CA ASP A 65 11.65 20.37 -2.92
C ASP A 65 10.18 20.02 -3.15
N HIS A 66 9.91 18.97 -3.92
CA HIS A 66 8.56 18.56 -4.30
C HIS A 66 8.23 17.15 -3.80
N MET A 67 6.99 16.95 -3.43
CA MET A 67 6.49 15.65 -3.00
C MET A 67 5.06 15.42 -3.49
N TRP A 68 4.77 14.21 -3.93
CA TRP A 68 3.42 13.76 -4.19
C TRP A 68 2.75 13.28 -2.91
N VAL A 69 1.47 13.56 -2.77
CA VAL A 69 0.59 12.95 -1.79
C VAL A 69 -0.62 12.35 -2.51
N VAL A 70 -1.03 11.15 -2.11
CA VAL A 70 -2.34 10.60 -2.48
C VAL A 70 -3.29 10.74 -1.31
N ASP A 71 -4.46 11.28 -1.59
CA ASP A 71 -5.53 11.44 -0.61
C ASP A 71 -6.53 10.28 -0.73
N GLN A 72 -6.86 9.64 0.37
CA GLN A 72 -7.80 8.52 0.43
C GLN A 72 -9.26 8.99 0.58
N GLY A 73 -9.50 10.29 0.70
CA GLY A 73 -10.84 10.88 0.75
C GLY A 73 -11.66 10.55 -0.50
N ALA A 74 -12.93 10.96 -0.50
CA ALA A 74 -13.91 10.54 -1.51
C ALA A 74 -13.50 10.78 -2.97
N ASP A 75 -12.70 11.82 -3.22
CA ASP A 75 -12.31 12.21 -4.58
C ASP A 75 -10.95 11.63 -5.01
N HIS A 76 -10.21 10.97 -4.11
CA HIS A 76 -8.92 10.31 -4.38
C HIS A 76 -7.90 11.18 -5.12
N TRP A 77 -7.74 12.44 -4.69
CA TRP A 77 -6.82 13.38 -5.29
C TRP A 77 -5.36 12.96 -5.12
N ILE A 78 -4.58 13.18 -6.18
CA ILE A 78 -3.12 13.06 -6.18
C ILE A 78 -2.57 14.46 -6.40
N THR A 79 -1.85 14.97 -5.41
CA THR A 79 -1.38 16.35 -5.37
C THR A 79 0.14 16.38 -5.31
N LEU A 80 0.76 17.09 -6.24
CA LEU A 80 2.16 17.51 -6.15
C LEU A 80 2.20 18.83 -5.39
N PHE A 81 2.98 18.87 -4.34
CA PHE A 81 3.12 20.06 -3.52
C PHE A 81 4.59 20.42 -3.24
N ASN A 82 4.81 21.68 -2.93
CA ASN A 82 6.11 22.17 -2.48
C ASN A 82 6.30 21.80 -1.00
N LEU A 83 7.38 21.10 -0.68
CA LEU A 83 7.70 20.66 0.69
C LEU A 83 7.93 21.82 1.67
N LYS A 84 8.32 22.99 1.17
CA LYS A 84 8.64 24.14 2.00
C LYS A 84 7.41 24.78 2.63
N ASP A 85 6.31 24.88 1.89
CA ASP A 85 5.13 25.65 2.30
C ASP A 85 3.78 24.94 2.10
N GLY A 86 3.80 23.74 1.50
CA GLY A 86 2.59 22.96 1.22
C GLY A 86 1.76 23.48 0.04
N SER A 87 2.27 24.47 -0.71
CA SER A 87 1.55 24.99 -1.88
C SER A 87 1.40 23.93 -2.97
N THR A 88 0.20 23.87 -3.57
CA THR A 88 -0.10 22.94 -4.66
C THR A 88 0.57 23.39 -5.95
N ILE A 89 1.32 22.50 -6.58
CA ILE A 89 1.96 22.69 -7.89
C ILE A 89 1.09 22.10 -9.00
N LYS A 90 0.60 20.89 -8.77
CA LYS A 90 -0.22 20.14 -9.72
C LYS A 90 -1.12 19.18 -8.96
N GLU A 91 -2.27 18.87 -9.54
CA GLU A 91 -3.14 17.80 -9.01
C GLU A 91 -3.91 17.12 -10.12
N PHE A 92 -4.27 15.87 -9.90
CA PHE A 92 -5.11 15.08 -10.78
C PHE A 92 -5.81 13.96 -9.99
N GLN A 93 -6.78 13.33 -10.65
CA GLN A 93 -7.42 12.11 -10.17
C GLN A 93 -7.00 10.95 -11.06
N ALA A 94 -6.94 9.74 -10.49
CA ALA A 94 -6.69 8.50 -11.20
C ALA A 94 -7.83 7.51 -10.93
N ASP A 95 -7.92 6.48 -11.76
CA ASP A 95 -8.92 5.41 -11.64
C ASP A 95 -8.51 4.41 -10.54
N VAL A 96 -8.67 4.85 -9.30
CA VAL A 96 -8.28 4.13 -8.07
C VAL A 96 -9.40 4.16 -7.03
N VAL A 97 -9.41 3.20 -6.12
CA VAL A 97 -10.39 3.11 -5.03
C VAL A 97 -9.67 3.01 -3.69
N GLY A 98 -9.88 4.00 -2.82
CA GLY A 98 -9.25 4.08 -1.52
C GLY A 98 -7.73 3.92 -1.59
N PRO A 99 -7.01 4.76 -2.38
CA PRO A 99 -5.58 4.61 -2.59
C PRO A 99 -4.79 4.86 -1.30
N SER A 100 -3.69 4.12 -1.12
CA SER A 100 -2.83 4.26 0.06
C SER A 100 -1.39 4.59 -0.24
N GLY A 101 -0.88 4.18 -1.39
CA GLY A 101 0.52 4.41 -1.75
C GLY A 101 0.69 4.82 -3.18
N LEU A 102 1.76 5.56 -3.45
CA LEU A 102 2.14 5.94 -4.80
C LEU A 102 3.66 6.02 -4.93
N VAL A 103 4.14 5.88 -6.16
CA VAL A 103 5.54 6.11 -6.52
C VAL A 103 5.63 6.59 -7.96
N GLN A 104 6.43 7.64 -8.19
CA GLN A 104 6.76 8.09 -9.53
C GLN A 104 7.84 7.18 -10.13
N ASP A 105 7.69 6.80 -11.40
CA ASP A 105 8.60 5.98 -12.19
C ASP A 105 8.80 6.65 -13.56
N GLY A 106 9.77 7.55 -13.64
CA GLY A 106 9.94 8.43 -14.80
C GLY A 106 8.71 9.31 -15.03
N ASP A 107 8.15 9.25 -16.22
CA ASP A 107 6.96 10.02 -16.64
C ASP A 107 5.64 9.34 -16.26
N THR A 108 5.68 8.30 -15.46
CA THR A 108 4.52 7.53 -15.02
C THR A 108 4.47 7.40 -13.51
N MET A 109 3.35 6.88 -13.02
CA MET A 109 3.11 6.65 -11.61
C MET A 109 2.47 5.29 -11.37
N TRP A 110 2.93 4.62 -10.33
CA TRP A 110 2.28 3.44 -9.78
C TRP A 110 1.53 3.81 -8.52
N ILE A 111 0.26 3.41 -8.43
CA ILE A 111 -0.61 3.73 -7.30
C ILE A 111 -1.23 2.45 -6.77
N THR A 112 -1.19 2.26 -5.46
CA THR A 112 -1.93 1.17 -4.84
C THR A 112 -3.38 1.58 -4.68
N SER A 113 -4.25 0.97 -5.46
CA SER A 113 -5.71 1.07 -5.34
C SER A 113 -6.16 0.06 -4.30
N THR A 114 -6.00 0.47 -3.03
CA THR A 114 -5.94 -0.45 -1.89
C THR A 114 -7.27 -1.14 -1.62
N HIS A 115 -8.38 -0.38 -1.71
CA HIS A 115 -9.69 -0.92 -1.36
C HIS A 115 -10.27 -1.87 -2.41
N ASN A 116 -9.80 -1.85 -3.64
CA ASN A 116 -10.15 -2.85 -4.65
C ASN A 116 -9.01 -3.82 -4.99
N SER A 117 -7.95 -3.81 -4.16
CA SER A 117 -6.84 -4.77 -4.25
C SER A 117 -6.09 -4.75 -5.59
N LEU A 118 -6.01 -3.59 -6.22
CA LEU A 118 -5.30 -3.39 -7.48
C LEU A 118 -4.02 -2.55 -7.28
N ILE A 119 -3.11 -2.68 -8.26
CA ILE A 119 -2.03 -1.73 -8.49
C ILE A 119 -2.30 -1.10 -9.86
N VAL A 120 -2.42 0.23 -9.89
CA VAL A 120 -2.72 1.00 -11.09
C VAL A 120 -1.45 1.68 -11.58
N HIS A 121 -1.17 1.54 -12.86
CA HIS A 121 -0.12 2.26 -13.58
C HIS A 121 -0.78 3.34 -14.42
N CYS A 122 -0.41 4.60 -14.23
CA CYS A 122 -0.97 5.74 -14.96
C CYS A 122 0.12 6.72 -15.40
N ASP A 123 -0.21 7.64 -16.29
CA ASP A 123 0.63 8.81 -16.56
C ASP A 123 0.51 9.84 -15.42
N LEU A 124 1.34 10.89 -15.47
CA LEU A 124 1.32 11.97 -14.46
C LEU A 124 0.13 12.93 -14.60
N ASN A 125 -0.89 12.60 -15.40
CA ASN A 125 -2.19 13.29 -15.50
C ASN A 125 -3.35 12.39 -15.06
N GLY A 126 -3.04 11.17 -14.58
CA GLY A 126 -4.05 10.23 -14.08
C GLY A 126 -4.66 9.31 -15.14
N LYS A 127 -4.23 9.41 -16.39
CA LYS A 127 -4.71 8.49 -17.44
C LYS A 127 -4.15 7.09 -17.19
N THR A 128 -5.05 6.13 -16.95
CA THR A 128 -4.67 4.73 -16.70
C THR A 128 -4.01 4.11 -17.92
N ILE A 129 -2.83 3.54 -17.73
CA ILE A 129 -2.06 2.77 -18.70
C ILE A 129 -2.37 1.28 -18.53
N ALA A 130 -2.37 0.79 -17.28
CA ALA A 130 -2.63 -0.60 -16.96
C ALA A 130 -3.11 -0.76 -15.50
N LYS A 131 -3.85 -1.83 -15.26
CA LYS A 131 -4.25 -2.29 -13.92
C LYS A 131 -3.71 -3.69 -13.67
N TYR A 132 -3.30 -3.96 -12.46
CA TYR A 132 -2.69 -5.22 -12.09
C TYR A 132 -3.31 -5.78 -10.80
N VAL A 133 -3.34 -7.11 -10.70
CA VAL A 133 -3.66 -7.79 -9.44
C VAL A 133 -2.60 -7.49 -8.38
N THR A 134 -3.00 -7.47 -7.11
CA THR A 134 -2.07 -7.31 -5.99
C THR A 134 -1.81 -8.65 -5.31
N PRO A 135 -0.68 -9.31 -5.56
CA PRO A 135 -0.29 -10.50 -4.77
C PRO A 135 -0.27 -10.20 -3.27
N GLY A 136 -0.86 -11.09 -2.48
CA GLY A 136 -0.97 -10.92 -1.03
C GLY A 136 -2.21 -10.15 -0.56
N ALA A 137 -2.99 -9.56 -1.46
CA ALA A 137 -4.24 -8.90 -1.10
C ALA A 137 -5.27 -9.88 -0.51
N GLY A 138 -6.13 -9.39 0.35
CA GLY A 138 -7.16 -10.17 1.01
C GLY A 138 -7.70 -9.50 2.26
N ARG A 139 -8.26 -10.27 3.17
CA ARG A 139 -8.71 -9.79 4.47
C ARG A 139 -7.56 -9.71 5.45
N ILE A 140 -7.55 -8.68 6.27
CA ILE A 140 -6.67 -8.63 7.44
C ILE A 140 -7.30 -9.51 8.51
N PHE A 141 -6.56 -10.53 8.96
CA PHE A 141 -6.95 -11.34 10.09
C PHE A 141 -6.30 -10.76 11.34
N GLU A 142 -7.11 -10.30 12.27
CA GLU A 142 -6.64 -9.85 13.57
C GLU A 142 -6.23 -11.05 14.43
N ARG A 143 -5.14 -10.89 15.16
CA ARG A 143 -4.67 -11.83 16.18
C ARG A 143 -4.85 -11.19 17.54
N GLU A 144 -4.87 -11.99 18.58
CA GLU A 144 -5.02 -11.49 19.96
C GLU A 144 -3.88 -10.56 20.37
N ASP A 145 -2.68 -10.83 19.88
CA ASP A 145 -1.46 -10.07 20.15
C ASP A 145 -1.21 -8.93 19.17
N ASP A 146 -2.10 -8.69 18.21
CA ASP A 146 -1.96 -7.60 17.25
C ASP A 146 -2.07 -6.23 17.91
N PRO A 147 -1.28 -5.26 17.45
CA PRO A 147 -1.43 -3.88 17.89
C PRO A 147 -2.81 -3.35 17.50
N LYS A 148 -3.46 -2.71 18.45
CA LYS A 148 -4.80 -2.13 18.24
C LYS A 148 -4.72 -0.86 17.39
N PRO A 149 -5.77 -0.56 16.60
CA PRO A 149 -5.85 0.69 15.86
C PRO A 149 -5.65 1.91 16.77
N ARG A 150 -4.83 2.84 16.30
CA ARG A 150 -4.59 4.12 16.98
C ARG A 150 -5.37 5.22 16.30
N SER A 151 -5.71 6.25 17.07
CA SER A 151 -6.28 7.49 16.57
C SER A 151 -5.30 8.62 16.82
N SER A 152 -5.14 9.52 15.85
CA SER A 152 -4.32 10.71 16.02
C SER A 152 -4.91 11.62 17.12
N PRO A 153 -4.06 12.20 17.99
CA PRO A 153 -4.48 13.22 18.93
C PRO A 153 -4.78 14.57 18.25
N LEU A 154 -4.40 14.72 16.97
CA LEU A 154 -4.63 15.95 16.22
C LEU A 154 -6.10 16.11 15.86
N LYS A 155 -6.54 17.36 15.78
CA LYS A 155 -7.85 17.67 15.20
C LYS A 155 -7.80 17.50 13.69
N PRO A 156 -8.91 17.11 13.03
CA PRO A 156 -8.98 17.08 11.57
C PRO A 156 -8.55 18.42 10.98
N ALA A 157 -7.70 18.36 9.96
CA ALA A 157 -7.26 19.55 9.23
C ALA A 157 -8.45 20.21 8.49
N TRP A 158 -9.49 19.43 8.21
CA TRP A 158 -10.75 19.85 7.60
C TRP A 158 -11.92 19.30 8.42
N PRO A 159 -12.35 19.96 9.47
CA PRO A 159 -13.39 19.45 10.37
C PRO A 159 -14.74 19.21 9.67
N ASP A 160 -15.01 19.93 8.60
CA ASP A 160 -16.31 19.91 7.91
C ASP A 160 -16.36 18.93 6.72
N LYS A 161 -15.28 18.24 6.39
CA LYS A 161 -15.30 17.22 5.34
C LYS A 161 -15.63 15.83 5.92
N PRO A 162 -16.73 15.21 5.47
CA PRO A 162 -16.96 13.81 5.82
C PRO A 162 -15.80 12.96 5.29
N ARG A 163 -15.26 12.07 6.12
CA ARG A 163 -14.34 11.02 5.65
C ARG A 163 -15.07 10.22 4.59
N GLY A 164 -14.45 10.08 3.41
CA GLY A 164 -14.99 9.22 2.37
C GLY A 164 -15.05 7.79 2.91
N ILE A 165 -16.24 7.23 2.96
CA ILE A 165 -16.39 5.79 3.12
C ILE A 165 -16.22 5.26 1.71
N GLY A 166 -15.09 4.61 1.45
CA GLY A 166 -14.88 3.92 0.19
C GLY A 166 -16.05 2.97 -0.12
N PRO A 167 -16.33 2.68 -1.38
CA PRO A 167 -17.39 1.75 -1.74
C PRO A 167 -17.17 0.41 -1.02
N ALA A 168 -18.27 -0.22 -0.61
CA ALA A 168 -18.22 -1.54 -0.03
C ALA A 168 -17.52 -2.48 -1.00
N MET A 169 -16.43 -3.08 -0.55
CA MET A 169 -15.64 -3.96 -1.40
C MET A 169 -16.36 -5.28 -1.58
N SER A 170 -16.67 -5.61 -2.81
CA SER A 170 -17.28 -6.89 -3.18
C SER A 170 -16.42 -7.54 -4.26
N GLY A 171 -16.15 -8.83 -4.11
CA GLY A 171 -15.54 -9.63 -5.15
C GLY A 171 -14.14 -10.15 -4.82
N ASN A 172 -13.73 -11.19 -5.52
CA ASN A 172 -12.39 -11.76 -5.52
C ASN A 172 -11.68 -11.24 -6.76
N VAL A 173 -10.62 -10.48 -6.59
CA VAL A 173 -9.60 -10.38 -7.65
C VAL A 173 -8.90 -11.75 -7.65
N GLY A 174 -9.54 -12.71 -8.29
CA GLY A 174 -8.90 -13.98 -8.55
C GLY A 174 -7.60 -13.75 -9.33
N ASN A 175 -6.77 -14.76 -9.43
CA ASN A 175 -5.57 -14.75 -10.28
C ASN A 175 -5.89 -14.61 -11.79
N ASN A 176 -6.99 -13.97 -12.13
CA ASN A 176 -7.46 -13.77 -13.50
C ASN A 176 -6.63 -12.64 -14.14
N THR A 177 -5.51 -13.02 -14.70
CA THR A 177 -4.91 -12.24 -15.77
C THR A 177 -5.92 -12.15 -16.91
N GLY A 178 -6.21 -10.97 -17.40
CA GLY A 178 -7.09 -10.82 -18.58
C GLY A 178 -6.56 -11.66 -19.75
N LYS A 179 -7.43 -12.40 -20.41
CA LYS A 179 -7.05 -13.27 -21.55
C LYS A 179 -6.31 -12.44 -22.60
N GLY A 180 -5.08 -12.84 -22.93
CA GLY A 180 -4.24 -12.14 -23.92
C GLY A 180 -3.50 -10.90 -23.39
N LEU A 181 -3.61 -10.58 -22.11
CA LEU A 181 -2.85 -9.50 -21.48
C LEU A 181 -1.53 -10.02 -20.86
N PRO A 182 -0.55 -9.14 -20.62
CA PRO A 182 0.66 -9.49 -19.89
C PRO A 182 0.36 -10.11 -18.51
N PRO A 183 1.31 -10.88 -17.93
CA PRO A 183 1.14 -11.49 -16.61
C PRO A 183 0.74 -10.46 -15.55
N GLY A 184 -0.27 -10.80 -14.75
CA GLY A 184 -0.79 -9.94 -13.68
C GLY A 184 -1.70 -8.81 -14.14
N GLN A 185 -1.70 -8.46 -15.41
CA GLN A 185 -2.49 -7.36 -15.94
C GLN A 185 -3.96 -7.74 -16.10
N LEU A 186 -4.83 -6.80 -15.76
CA LEU A 186 -6.28 -6.88 -15.91
C LEU A 186 -6.77 -5.94 -17.02
N PRO A 187 -7.98 -6.15 -17.55
CA PRO A 187 -8.64 -5.17 -18.41
C PRO A 187 -8.74 -3.81 -17.75
N LEU A 188 -8.68 -2.71 -18.53
CA LEU A 188 -8.74 -1.35 -17.97
C LEU A 188 -10.06 -1.05 -17.25
N ASN A 189 -11.14 -1.73 -17.63
CA ASN A 189 -12.45 -1.63 -16.97
C ASN A 189 -12.59 -2.58 -15.76
N ALA A 190 -11.52 -3.20 -15.28
CA ALA A 190 -11.57 -4.00 -14.06
C ALA A 190 -11.82 -3.08 -12.86
N GLU A 191 -12.93 -3.28 -12.17
CA GLU A 191 -13.38 -2.48 -11.02
C GLU A 191 -13.39 -3.29 -9.71
N GLU A 192 -13.44 -4.61 -9.81
CA GLU A 192 -13.65 -5.47 -8.66
C GLU A 192 -12.37 -5.71 -7.87
N GLY A 193 -12.51 -5.56 -6.56
CA GLY A 193 -11.54 -5.96 -5.57
C GLY A 193 -11.97 -7.17 -4.77
N SER A 194 -11.05 -7.78 -4.07
CA SER A 194 -11.38 -8.77 -3.04
C SER A 194 -12.08 -8.08 -1.87
N GLY A 195 -12.95 -8.75 -1.15
CA GLY A 195 -13.60 -8.24 0.08
C GLY A 195 -12.61 -7.98 1.23
N GLY A 196 -11.44 -7.40 0.93
CA GLY A 196 -10.33 -7.13 1.83
C GLY A 196 -9.62 -5.83 1.48
N THR A 197 -8.30 -5.81 1.58
CA THR A 197 -7.44 -4.69 1.23
C THR A 197 -6.21 -5.17 0.47
N GLY A 198 -5.60 -4.29 -0.30
CA GLY A 198 -4.41 -4.59 -1.11
C GLY A 198 -3.12 -4.02 -0.52
N ALA A 199 -2.21 -3.67 -1.42
CA ALA A 199 -0.98 -2.98 -1.09
C ALA A 199 -1.27 -1.59 -0.51
N HIS A 200 -0.46 -1.15 0.45
CA HIS A 200 -0.56 0.18 1.04
C HIS A 200 0.62 1.07 0.61
N ALA A 201 1.84 0.72 0.97
CA ALA A 201 3.02 1.46 0.51
C ALA A 201 3.61 0.86 -0.75
N ILE A 202 4.25 1.67 -1.59
CA ILE A 202 4.89 1.21 -2.82
C ILE A 202 6.16 1.99 -3.13
N LEU A 203 7.18 1.28 -3.67
CA LEU A 203 8.43 1.81 -4.19
C LEU A 203 8.78 1.17 -5.53
N VAL A 204 9.72 1.78 -6.24
CA VAL A 204 10.31 1.25 -7.48
C VAL A 204 11.80 1.00 -7.27
N ASP A 205 12.30 -0.10 -7.84
CA ASP A 205 13.72 -0.42 -7.96
C ASP A 205 14.01 -1.09 -9.31
N GLY A 206 14.38 -0.31 -10.30
CA GLY A 206 14.60 -0.78 -11.66
C GLY A 206 13.38 -1.53 -12.22
N ASP A 207 13.55 -2.82 -12.52
CA ASP A 207 12.47 -3.67 -13.03
C ASP A 207 11.49 -4.16 -11.95
N TYR A 208 11.60 -3.73 -10.70
CA TYR A 208 10.79 -4.22 -9.59
C TYR A 208 9.91 -3.14 -8.98
N LEU A 209 8.70 -3.56 -8.57
CA LEU A 209 7.89 -2.87 -7.57
C LEU A 209 8.12 -3.53 -6.22
N ILE A 210 8.19 -2.70 -5.18
CA ILE A 210 8.31 -3.14 -3.80
C ILE A 210 7.11 -2.55 -3.06
N TYR A 211 6.27 -3.38 -2.48
CA TYR A 211 5.09 -2.87 -1.79
C TYR A 211 4.80 -3.64 -0.49
N ALA A 212 4.24 -2.95 0.47
CA ALA A 212 3.75 -3.55 1.70
C ALA A 212 2.30 -3.96 1.55
N CYS A 213 1.98 -5.19 1.94
CA CYS A 213 0.63 -5.75 1.87
C CYS A 213 0.18 -6.23 3.25
N PRO A 214 -0.60 -5.43 4.00
CA PRO A 214 -1.02 -5.75 5.36
C PRO A 214 -1.72 -7.09 5.53
N PRO A 215 -2.61 -7.54 4.63
CA PRO A 215 -3.22 -8.86 4.76
C PRO A 215 -2.23 -10.01 4.82
N ALA A 216 -1.18 -9.93 4.01
CA ALA A 216 -0.10 -10.92 4.00
C ALA A 216 0.95 -10.66 5.08
N ARG A 217 0.95 -9.49 5.73
CA ARG A 217 1.97 -9.03 6.69
C ARG A 217 3.38 -9.09 6.14
N GLN A 218 3.52 -8.71 4.86
CA GLN A 218 4.79 -8.80 4.14
C GLN A 218 5.00 -7.59 3.23
N ILE A 219 6.27 -7.33 2.97
CA ILE A 219 6.75 -6.52 1.86
C ILE A 219 7.06 -7.47 0.71
N PHE A 220 6.52 -7.20 -0.47
CA PHE A 220 6.69 -7.96 -1.69
C PHE A 220 7.66 -7.25 -2.63
N TRP A 221 8.53 -8.03 -3.27
CA TRP A 221 9.29 -7.62 -4.43
C TRP A 221 8.73 -8.33 -5.65
N ILE A 222 8.14 -7.59 -6.60
CA ILE A 222 7.52 -8.15 -7.79
C ILE A 222 8.17 -7.57 -9.05
N ASN A 223 8.47 -8.43 -10.02
CA ASN A 223 9.00 -7.98 -11.29
C ASN A 223 7.90 -7.35 -12.15
N LYS A 224 8.07 -6.11 -12.62
CA LYS A 224 7.08 -5.33 -13.38
C LYS A 224 6.64 -5.99 -14.69
N LYS A 225 7.51 -6.76 -15.34
CA LYS A 225 7.23 -7.40 -16.65
C LYS A 225 6.57 -8.75 -16.52
N SER A 226 7.09 -9.60 -15.65
CA SER A 226 6.61 -10.98 -15.47
C SER A 226 5.53 -11.12 -14.40
N TRP A 227 5.32 -10.10 -13.60
CA TRP A 227 4.44 -10.04 -12.43
C TRP A 227 4.69 -11.19 -11.43
N LYS A 228 5.93 -11.68 -11.39
CA LYS A 228 6.37 -12.74 -10.47
C LYS A 228 6.98 -12.13 -9.21
N VAL A 229 6.60 -12.69 -8.07
CA VAL A 229 7.22 -12.37 -6.78
C VAL A 229 8.64 -12.91 -6.77
N LYS A 230 9.63 -12.03 -6.55
CA LYS A 230 11.04 -12.37 -6.38
C LYS A 230 11.32 -12.85 -4.97
N THR A 231 10.83 -12.10 -3.99
CA THR A 231 11.02 -12.38 -2.56
C THR A 231 9.97 -11.63 -1.74
N THR A 232 9.83 -12.02 -0.49
CA THR A 232 8.99 -11.31 0.48
C THR A 232 9.73 -11.18 1.82
N TRP A 233 9.44 -10.10 2.54
CA TRP A 233 9.95 -9.85 3.89
C TRP A 233 8.79 -9.68 4.85
N PRO A 234 8.83 -10.28 6.04
CA PRO A 234 7.81 -10.07 7.04
C PRO A 234 7.88 -8.65 7.62
N VAL A 235 6.73 -8.12 8.04
CA VAL A 235 6.62 -6.84 8.74
C VAL A 235 6.13 -7.06 10.17
N PRO A 236 6.51 -6.18 11.12
CA PRO A 236 6.18 -6.37 12.53
C PRO A 236 4.70 -6.25 12.86
N GLY A 237 4.01 -5.32 12.21
CA GLY A 237 2.63 -5.00 12.50
C GLY A 237 1.64 -5.54 11.47
N ASN A 238 0.41 -5.09 11.61
CA ASN A 238 -0.70 -5.47 10.73
C ASN A 238 -1.23 -4.29 9.89
N ARG A 239 -0.55 -3.10 9.97
CA ARG A 239 -0.98 -1.90 9.25
C ARG A 239 0.22 -1.09 8.73
N THR A 240 1.02 -1.73 7.88
CA THR A 240 2.18 -1.09 7.24
C THR A 240 1.71 -0.13 6.14
N HIS A 241 1.93 1.18 6.32
CA HIS A 241 1.42 2.23 5.44
C HIS A 241 2.49 2.99 4.66
N GLY A 242 3.60 3.37 5.30
CA GLY A 242 4.65 4.15 4.66
C GLY A 242 5.87 3.32 4.33
N MET A 243 6.51 3.61 3.19
CA MET A 243 7.82 3.06 2.85
C MET A 243 8.67 4.09 2.10
N GLY A 244 9.99 4.02 2.30
CA GLY A 244 10.94 4.86 1.58
C GLY A 244 12.35 4.30 1.62
N TRP A 245 13.14 4.63 0.61
CA TRP A 245 14.55 4.26 0.55
C TRP A 245 15.35 4.97 1.62
N GLY A 246 16.24 4.26 2.27
CA GLY A 246 17.32 4.88 3.05
C GLY A 246 18.30 5.62 2.13
N LYS A 247 19.11 6.49 2.70
CA LYS A 247 19.98 7.42 1.97
C LYS A 247 20.93 6.74 0.99
N ASP A 248 21.41 5.54 1.31
CA ASP A 248 22.35 4.78 0.47
C ASP A 248 21.68 3.77 -0.46
N ARG A 249 20.33 3.70 -0.45
CA ARG A 249 19.52 2.69 -1.16
C ARG A 249 19.84 1.22 -0.82
N LYS A 250 20.64 1.00 0.22
CA LYS A 250 20.89 -0.35 0.78
C LYS A 250 19.90 -0.71 1.87
N THR A 251 19.10 0.24 2.26
CA THR A 251 18.10 0.09 3.31
C THR A 251 16.75 0.65 2.87
N ILE A 252 15.69 0.16 3.51
CA ILE A 252 14.32 0.64 3.35
C ILE A 252 13.74 0.93 4.74
N TRP A 253 13.11 2.08 4.87
CA TRP A 253 12.21 2.36 5.97
C TRP A 253 10.80 1.90 5.65
N SER A 254 10.17 1.20 6.58
CA SER A 254 8.73 0.98 6.59
C SER A 254 8.11 1.57 7.85
N SER A 255 6.81 1.84 7.83
CA SER A 255 6.09 2.28 9.03
C SER A 255 4.88 1.40 9.28
N ASP A 256 4.45 1.29 10.52
CA ASP A 256 3.19 0.67 10.89
C ASP A 256 2.36 1.64 11.74
N SER A 257 1.14 1.91 11.31
CA SER A 257 0.26 2.89 11.96
C SER A 257 -0.22 2.43 13.32
N ASN A 258 -0.49 1.14 13.51
CA ASN A 258 -0.99 0.62 14.78
C ASN A 258 0.12 0.53 15.82
N LEU A 259 1.34 0.21 15.41
CA LEU A 259 2.54 0.29 16.25
C LEU A 259 3.02 1.73 16.44
N ASN A 260 2.62 2.65 15.57
CA ASN A 260 3.09 4.03 15.48
C ASN A 260 4.63 4.10 15.51
N ALA A 261 5.26 3.31 14.65
CA ALA A 261 6.71 3.14 14.61
C ALA A 261 7.23 3.00 13.17
N PHE A 262 8.49 3.36 13.01
CA PHE A 262 9.25 3.15 11.78
C PHE A 262 10.25 2.01 11.98
N PHE A 263 10.46 1.23 10.93
CA PHE A 263 11.35 0.07 10.93
C PHE A 263 12.37 0.19 9.82
N HIS A 264 13.64 0.00 10.14
CA HIS A 264 14.75 0.12 9.21
C HIS A 264 15.22 -1.27 8.81
N HIS A 265 15.03 -1.60 7.53
CA HIS A 265 15.32 -2.90 6.95
C HIS A 265 16.61 -2.87 6.12
N ASP A 266 17.40 -3.92 6.21
CA ASP A 266 18.46 -4.22 5.26
C ASP A 266 17.86 -4.78 3.96
N VAL A 267 18.24 -4.23 2.80
CA VAL A 267 17.64 -4.61 1.51
C VAL A 267 18.08 -6.02 1.06
N ALA A 268 19.28 -6.44 1.42
CA ALA A 268 19.78 -7.74 0.99
C ALA A 268 19.08 -8.91 1.71
N THR A 269 18.65 -8.69 2.95
CA THR A 269 18.10 -9.74 3.82
C THR A 269 16.65 -9.54 4.21
N GLY A 270 16.16 -8.30 4.18
CA GLY A 270 14.86 -7.90 4.74
C GLY A 270 14.85 -7.77 6.26
N ASN A 271 15.98 -8.04 6.93
CA ASN A 271 16.07 -7.99 8.38
C ASN A 271 15.92 -6.56 8.90
N ILE A 272 15.16 -6.41 9.98
CA ILE A 272 15.00 -5.14 10.68
C ILE A 272 16.11 -5.02 11.71
N PHE A 273 16.90 -3.95 11.64
CA PHE A 273 18.00 -3.71 12.58
C PHE A 273 17.77 -2.51 13.49
N GLU A 274 16.77 -1.68 13.21
CA GLU A 274 16.44 -0.51 14.01
C GLU A 274 14.93 -0.25 13.98
N LYS A 275 14.41 0.26 15.10
CA LYS A 275 13.05 0.78 15.22
C LYS A 275 13.09 2.20 15.78
N ILE A 276 12.34 3.12 15.18
CA ILE A 276 12.05 4.44 15.76
C ILE A 276 10.62 4.42 16.26
N GLN A 277 10.44 4.54 17.56
CA GLN A 277 9.14 4.58 18.20
C GLN A 277 8.66 6.04 18.33
N LEU A 278 7.48 6.34 17.81
CA LEU A 278 6.83 7.61 18.09
C LEU A 278 6.20 7.60 19.49
N PRO A 279 6.17 8.75 20.19
CA PRO A 279 5.42 8.90 21.44
C PRO A 279 3.94 8.53 21.31
N ASP A 280 3.32 8.14 22.40
CA ASP A 280 1.90 7.72 22.38
C ASP A 280 0.93 8.87 22.06
N ASP A 281 1.32 10.10 22.38
CA ASP A 281 0.59 11.34 22.09
C ASP A 281 0.97 11.99 20.76
N SER A 282 1.76 11.31 19.92
CA SER A 282 2.17 11.81 18.61
C SER A 282 1.10 11.58 17.54
N PRO A 283 1.17 12.31 16.40
CA PRO A 283 0.37 12.00 15.22
C PRO A 283 0.52 10.53 14.79
N VAL A 284 -0.56 9.93 14.29
CA VAL A 284 -0.54 8.55 13.79
C VAL A 284 0.01 8.51 12.37
N ILE A 285 1.01 7.67 12.15
CA ILE A 285 1.67 7.56 10.85
C ILE A 285 0.72 6.93 9.82
N HIS A 286 0.57 7.59 8.66
CA HIS A 286 0.10 6.97 7.43
C HIS A 286 1.25 6.85 6.43
N GLY A 287 1.24 7.59 5.32
CA GLY A 287 2.35 7.58 4.39
C GLY A 287 3.63 8.17 4.98
N ALA A 288 4.77 7.66 4.57
CA ALA A 288 6.06 8.15 5.03
C ALA A 288 7.13 8.07 3.95
N LYS A 289 8.03 9.07 3.94
CA LYS A 289 9.20 9.13 3.04
C LYS A 289 10.38 9.79 3.73
N PRO A 290 11.55 9.14 3.76
CA PRO A 290 12.77 9.80 4.15
C PRO A 290 13.29 10.71 3.04
N VAL A 291 13.77 11.89 3.41
CA VAL A 291 14.48 12.84 2.54
C VAL A 291 15.78 13.22 3.26
N GLY A 292 16.88 12.67 2.80
CA GLY A 292 18.17 12.82 3.50
C GLY A 292 18.13 12.19 4.90
N ASP A 293 18.29 13.02 5.92
CA ASP A 293 18.24 12.67 7.35
C ASP A 293 16.92 13.02 8.03
N THR A 294 15.89 13.32 7.24
CA THR A 294 14.58 13.74 7.73
C THR A 294 13.51 12.77 7.26
N MET A 295 12.74 12.25 8.19
CA MET A 295 11.54 11.48 7.90
C MET A 295 10.36 12.42 7.79
N TYR A 296 9.71 12.47 6.62
CA TYR A 296 8.41 13.08 6.43
C TYR A 296 7.33 12.01 6.55
N PHE A 297 6.23 12.33 7.20
CA PHE A 297 5.07 11.45 7.25
C PHE A 297 3.78 12.27 7.29
N CYS A 298 2.72 11.74 6.72
CA CYS A 298 1.39 12.29 6.90
C CYS A 298 0.65 11.50 7.99
N ASP A 299 -0.21 12.21 8.70
CA ASP A 299 -1.12 11.58 9.65
C ASP A 299 -2.52 11.41 9.05
N ASP A 300 -3.36 10.62 9.71
CA ASP A 300 -4.71 10.30 9.25
C ASP A 300 -5.71 11.46 9.41
N MET A 301 -5.28 12.58 9.98
CA MET A 301 -6.11 13.77 10.21
C MET A 301 -5.84 14.92 9.22
N GLY A 302 -4.93 14.72 8.29
CA GLY A 302 -4.66 15.68 7.22
C GLY A 302 -3.40 16.52 7.39
N TRP A 303 -2.48 16.14 8.27
CA TRP A 303 -1.28 16.90 8.55
C TRP A 303 -0.04 16.24 7.94
N LEU A 304 0.87 17.07 7.42
CA LEU A 304 2.23 16.66 7.14
C LEU A 304 3.10 16.96 8.34
N CYS A 305 3.89 15.96 8.72
CA CYS A 305 4.79 16.03 9.87
C CYS A 305 6.20 15.62 9.45
N ARG A 306 7.19 15.97 10.25
CA ARG A 306 8.57 15.49 10.06
C ARG A 306 9.32 15.37 11.39
N PHE A 307 10.40 14.60 11.34
CA PHE A 307 11.41 14.54 12.40
C PHE A 307 12.77 14.12 11.83
N LYS A 308 13.85 14.32 12.59
CA LYS A 308 15.21 13.86 12.21
C LYS A 308 15.41 12.38 12.55
N ILE A 309 15.89 11.59 11.56
CA ILE A 309 16.22 10.16 11.70
C ILE A 309 17.69 9.93 11.99
#